data_9dd7ea08f3d362ec749c25eb3d1d4170
#
_entry.id   9dd7ea08f3d362ec749c25eb3d1d4170
#
_cell.length_a   1.000
_cell.length_b   1.000
_cell.length_c   1.000
_cell.angle_alpha   90.00
_cell.angle_beta   90.00
_cell.angle_gamma   90.00
#
_symmetry.space_group_name_H-M   'P 1'
#
loop_
_entity.id
_entity.type
_entity.pdbx_description
1 polymer ?
#
loop_
_entity_poly.entity_id
_entity_poly.type
_entity_poly.pdbx_seq_one_letter_code
_entity_poly.pdbx_strand_id
1 'polypeptide(L)'
;GSSDAAAVLRGLNRYWELNLENYELEQLAAQLGSDIPFCIEGGTMLATGRGEVLTKLEDMPETWLVLAKPRGLEVSTAWVYQNFNHGRVVHAPCIWQLEAYLREGGKAIAPYMGNVLETVTIPAHPVIASIKAAMLGAGAYYSLMSGSGPTVFGLTADKETAERVQQALTDFNVETAITTTIGRRN
;
A
#
# COMPACT_ATOMS: atom_id res chain seq x y z
N GLY A 1 1.57 12.88 -3.72
CA GLY A 1 2.88 13.44 -4.07
C GLY A 1 3.67 12.54 -5.00
N SER A 2 4.06 11.31 -4.56
CA SER A 2 4.92 10.42 -5.40
C SER A 2 4.24 9.99 -6.70
N SER A 3 2.95 9.65 -6.66
CA SER A 3 2.15 9.35 -7.87
C SER A 3 2.06 10.55 -8.83
N ASP A 4 1.90 11.77 -8.29
CA ASP A 4 1.82 12.98 -9.11
C ASP A 4 3.16 13.29 -9.76
N ALA A 5 4.26 13.15 -9.01
CA ALA A 5 5.61 13.32 -9.55
C ALA A 5 5.91 12.31 -10.68
N ALA A 6 5.54 11.04 -10.50
CA ALA A 6 5.67 10.02 -11.54
C ALA A 6 4.81 10.36 -12.78
N ALA A 7 3.59 10.85 -12.57
CA ALA A 7 2.71 11.26 -13.67
C ALA A 7 3.29 12.44 -14.45
N VAL A 8 3.89 13.43 -13.75
CA VAL A 8 4.57 14.56 -14.39
C VAL A 8 5.79 14.10 -15.18
N LEU A 9 6.65 13.23 -14.62
CA LEU A 9 7.82 12.71 -15.33
C LEU A 9 7.43 11.99 -16.63
N ARG A 10 6.43 11.10 -16.56
CA ARG A 10 5.91 10.44 -17.77
C ARG A 10 5.28 11.42 -18.75
N GLY A 11 4.50 12.39 -18.22
CA GLY A 11 3.86 13.41 -19.04
C GLY A 11 4.87 14.25 -19.80
N LEU A 12 5.95 14.70 -19.16
CA LEU A 12 7.02 15.46 -19.76
C LEU A 12 7.83 14.61 -20.77
N ASN A 13 8.15 13.36 -20.44
CA ASN A 13 8.80 12.43 -21.35
C ASN A 13 8.03 12.31 -22.66
N ARG A 14 6.70 12.14 -22.57
CA ARG A 14 5.82 12.05 -23.75
C ARG A 14 5.68 13.40 -24.47
N TYR A 15 5.47 14.49 -23.72
CA TYR A 15 5.22 15.82 -24.31
C TYR A 15 6.41 16.37 -25.05
N TRP A 16 7.62 16.12 -24.56
CA TRP A 16 8.87 16.55 -25.20
C TRP A 16 9.50 15.49 -26.10
N GLU A 17 8.82 14.36 -26.30
CA GLU A 17 9.30 13.25 -27.16
C GLU A 17 10.72 12.79 -26.81
N LEU A 18 11.06 12.77 -25.50
CA LEU A 18 12.39 12.44 -25.02
C LEU A 18 12.74 10.96 -25.22
N ASN A 19 11.73 10.10 -25.36
CA ASN A 19 11.85 8.65 -25.54
C ASN A 19 12.71 7.95 -24.46
N LEU A 20 12.68 8.46 -23.23
CA LEU A 20 13.35 7.83 -22.11
C LEU A 20 12.63 6.54 -21.74
N GLU A 21 13.41 5.49 -21.52
CA GLU A 21 12.91 4.21 -21.02
C GLU A 21 12.52 4.30 -19.53
N ASN A 22 11.71 3.36 -19.05
CA ASN A 22 11.25 3.37 -17.64
C ASN A 22 12.42 3.44 -16.66
N TYR A 23 13.50 2.69 -16.88
CA TYR A 23 14.67 2.69 -15.99
C TYR A 23 15.35 4.07 -15.89
N GLU A 24 15.35 4.85 -16.97
CA GLU A 24 15.92 6.21 -16.98
C GLU A 24 15.02 7.17 -16.19
N LEU A 25 13.70 7.03 -16.35
CA LEU A 25 12.72 7.77 -15.56
C LEU A 25 12.81 7.41 -14.07
N GLU A 26 13.04 6.13 -13.73
CA GLU A 26 13.24 5.68 -12.35
C GLU A 26 14.50 6.28 -11.71
N GLN A 27 15.59 6.39 -12.46
CA GLN A 27 16.81 7.05 -11.99
C GLN A 27 16.59 8.54 -11.70
N LEU A 28 15.84 9.24 -12.55
CA LEU A 28 15.45 10.64 -12.32
C LEU A 28 14.51 10.72 -11.10
N ALA A 29 13.55 9.82 -11.03
CA ALA A 29 12.57 9.74 -9.97
C ALA A 29 13.20 9.52 -8.59
N ALA A 30 14.22 8.67 -8.49
CA ALA A 30 14.95 8.37 -7.26
C ALA A 30 15.66 9.60 -6.65
N GLN A 31 16.00 10.59 -7.48
CA GLN A 31 16.58 11.86 -7.01
C GLN A 31 15.53 12.77 -6.35
N LEU A 32 14.25 12.56 -6.64
CA LEU A 32 13.13 13.35 -6.12
C LEU A 32 12.49 12.73 -4.88
N GLY A 33 12.50 11.39 -4.77
CA GLY A 33 11.96 10.68 -3.62
C GLY A 33 11.95 9.17 -3.80
N SER A 34 12.06 8.44 -2.69
CA SER A 34 12.25 6.98 -2.68
C SER A 34 11.05 6.20 -3.25
N ASP A 35 9.82 6.72 -3.12
CA ASP A 35 8.61 6.02 -3.57
C ASP A 35 8.24 6.31 -5.03
N ILE A 36 8.91 7.30 -5.67
CA ILE A 36 8.56 7.76 -7.02
C ILE A 36 8.92 6.71 -8.08
N PRO A 37 10.09 6.03 -8.00
CA PRO A 37 10.43 4.95 -8.93
C PRO A 37 9.36 3.86 -9.00
N PHE A 38 8.83 3.43 -7.83
CA PHE A 38 7.71 2.48 -7.79
C PHE A 38 6.48 2.99 -8.55
N CYS A 39 6.16 4.28 -8.42
CA CYS A 39 5.04 4.88 -9.15
C CYS A 39 5.28 4.99 -10.67
N ILE A 40 6.53 4.95 -11.12
CA ILE A 40 6.89 4.84 -12.55
C ILE A 40 6.60 3.42 -13.05
N GLU A 41 7.12 2.40 -12.39
CA GLU A 41 7.02 1.01 -12.86
C GLU A 41 5.63 0.42 -12.61
N GLY A 42 5.07 0.59 -11.41
CA GLY A 42 3.79 0.00 -11.00
C GLY A 42 3.89 -1.51 -10.76
N GLY A 43 2.73 -2.16 -10.68
CA GLY A 43 2.64 -3.61 -10.41
C GLY A 43 3.04 -3.98 -8.98
N THR A 44 3.54 -5.21 -8.81
CA THR A 44 4.02 -5.72 -7.52
C THR A 44 5.54 -5.73 -7.47
N MET A 45 6.11 -5.08 -6.46
CA MET A 45 7.55 -4.88 -6.34
C MET A 45 8.01 -5.20 -4.92
N LEU A 46 9.22 -5.76 -4.80
CA LEU A 46 9.98 -5.76 -3.57
C LEU A 46 10.86 -4.51 -3.54
N ALA A 47 10.62 -3.63 -2.58
CA ALA A 47 11.45 -2.46 -2.33
C ALA A 47 12.41 -2.72 -1.16
N THR A 48 13.70 -2.47 -1.38
CA THR A 48 14.76 -2.61 -0.38
C THR A 48 15.56 -1.32 -0.24
N GLY A 49 16.57 -1.31 0.65
CA GLY A 49 17.26 -0.06 0.98
C GLY A 49 16.35 0.86 1.77
N ARG A 50 16.16 2.10 1.32
CA ARG A 50 15.20 3.06 1.86
C ARG A 50 13.87 3.04 1.09
N GLY A 51 13.68 2.06 0.16
CA GLY A 51 12.54 1.93 -0.73
C GLY A 51 12.84 2.23 -2.20
N GLU A 52 14.08 2.64 -2.50
CA GLU A 52 14.53 3.02 -3.85
C GLU A 52 15.03 1.85 -4.71
N VAL A 53 15.44 0.75 -4.08
CA VAL A 53 15.92 -0.44 -4.81
C VAL A 53 14.75 -1.37 -5.06
N LEU A 54 14.30 -1.43 -6.30
CA LEU A 54 13.10 -2.17 -6.71
C LEU A 54 13.46 -3.48 -7.40
N THR A 55 12.81 -4.55 -6.97
CA THR A 55 12.85 -5.86 -7.65
C THR A 55 11.44 -6.24 -8.08
N LYS A 56 11.28 -6.56 -9.37
CA LYS A 56 9.98 -6.97 -9.94
C LYS A 56 9.57 -8.33 -9.40
N LEU A 57 8.35 -8.43 -8.92
CA LEU A 57 7.72 -9.68 -8.51
C LEU A 57 6.59 -10.04 -9.50
N GLU A 58 6.04 -11.24 -9.37
CA GLU A 58 4.78 -11.57 -10.03
C GLU A 58 3.68 -10.64 -9.52
N ASP A 59 2.86 -10.14 -10.45
CA ASP A 59 1.80 -9.22 -10.09
C ASP A 59 0.75 -9.89 -9.20
N MET A 60 0.33 -9.19 -8.16
CA MET A 60 -0.81 -9.61 -7.37
C MET A 60 -2.04 -9.74 -8.28
N PRO A 61 -2.81 -10.84 -8.18
CA PRO A 61 -4.06 -10.99 -8.93
C PRO A 61 -4.98 -9.80 -8.67
N GLU A 62 -5.81 -9.46 -9.67
CA GLU A 62 -6.83 -8.43 -9.47
C GLU A 62 -7.67 -8.76 -8.24
N THR A 63 -7.60 -7.89 -7.25
CA THR A 63 -8.21 -8.08 -5.94
C THR A 63 -8.96 -6.82 -5.55
N TRP A 64 -10.23 -6.99 -5.19
CA TRP A 64 -11.05 -5.89 -4.68
C TRP A 64 -10.56 -5.44 -3.31
N LEU A 65 -10.55 -4.13 -3.10
CA LEU A 65 -10.16 -3.57 -1.81
C LEU A 65 -10.93 -2.27 -1.49
N VAL A 66 -11.09 -2.05 -0.19
CA VAL A 66 -11.64 -0.81 0.35
C VAL A 66 -10.50 -0.04 1.01
N LEU A 67 -10.34 1.22 0.64
CA LEU A 67 -9.47 2.16 1.31
C LEU A 67 -10.28 2.98 2.31
N ALA A 68 -9.74 3.23 3.50
CA ALA A 68 -10.32 4.14 4.47
C ALA A 68 -9.25 5.02 5.10
N LYS A 69 -9.45 6.34 5.07
CA LYS A 69 -8.56 7.32 5.67
C LYS A 69 -9.33 8.16 6.69
N PRO A 70 -8.96 8.16 7.98
CA PRO A 70 -9.57 9.04 8.98
C PRO A 70 -9.44 10.51 8.57
N ARG A 71 -10.58 11.25 8.58
CA ARG A 71 -10.57 12.67 8.26
C ARG A 71 -9.86 13.48 9.33
N GLY A 72 -9.04 14.43 8.90
CA GLY A 72 -8.31 15.31 9.80
C GLY A 72 -7.18 14.65 10.60
N LEU A 73 -6.92 13.34 10.36
CA LEU A 73 -5.77 12.66 10.95
C LEU A 73 -4.60 12.64 9.96
N GLU A 74 -3.49 13.22 10.39
CA GLU A 74 -2.22 13.17 9.69
C GLU A 74 -1.18 12.45 10.57
N VAL A 75 -0.40 11.56 9.99
CA VAL A 75 0.65 10.83 10.67
C VAL A 75 1.99 11.16 10.02
N SER A 76 2.91 11.69 10.81
CA SER A 76 4.25 11.98 10.33
C SER A 76 5.04 10.68 10.16
N THR A 77 5.42 10.36 8.93
CA THR A 77 6.27 9.21 8.61
C THR A 77 7.58 9.25 9.39
N ALA A 78 8.23 10.42 9.48
CA ALA A 78 9.46 10.60 10.23
C ALA A 78 9.27 10.27 11.72
N TRP A 79 8.16 10.73 12.32
CA TRP A 79 7.84 10.43 13.71
C TRP A 79 7.63 8.92 13.94
N VAL A 80 6.94 8.22 13.02
CA VAL A 80 6.73 6.78 13.13
C VAL A 80 8.05 6.02 13.12
N TYR A 81 8.95 6.34 12.19
CA TYR A 81 10.27 5.70 12.12
C TYR A 81 11.14 6.02 13.34
N GLN A 82 11.10 7.25 13.87
CA GLN A 82 11.83 7.63 15.08
C GLN A 82 11.37 6.88 16.33
N ASN A 83 10.09 6.49 16.39
CA ASN A 83 9.51 5.77 17.51
C ASN A 83 9.42 4.24 17.30
N PHE A 84 9.88 3.76 16.15
CA PHE A 84 9.88 2.34 15.84
C PHE A 84 10.91 1.58 16.70
N ASN A 85 10.47 0.47 17.29
CA ASN A 85 11.32 -0.41 18.11
C ASN A 85 11.12 -1.86 17.68
N HIS A 86 12.17 -2.48 17.15
CA HIS A 86 12.19 -3.88 16.74
C HIS A 86 11.73 -4.85 17.85
N GLY A 87 12.03 -4.55 19.11
CA GLY A 87 11.62 -5.38 20.25
C GLY A 87 10.12 -5.44 20.50
N ARG A 88 9.32 -4.59 19.86
CA ARG A 88 7.84 -4.58 19.93
C ARG A 88 7.18 -5.34 18.79
N VAL A 89 7.94 -5.81 17.81
CA VAL A 89 7.40 -6.54 16.66
C VAL A 89 7.10 -7.98 17.07
N VAL A 90 5.82 -8.32 17.18
CA VAL A 90 5.36 -9.68 17.47
C VAL A 90 5.25 -10.52 16.20
N HIS A 91 4.75 -9.91 15.11
CA HIS A 91 4.63 -10.54 13.81
C HIS A 91 5.29 -9.66 12.75
N ALA A 92 6.38 -10.16 12.17
CA ALA A 92 6.96 -9.56 10.98
C ALA A 92 6.39 -10.22 9.72
N PRO A 93 6.16 -9.45 8.64
CA PRO A 93 5.77 -10.04 7.36
C PRO A 93 6.86 -10.99 6.87
N CYS A 94 6.46 -12.09 6.24
CA CYS A 94 7.39 -13.07 5.71
C CYS A 94 7.54 -12.89 4.20
N ILE A 95 8.50 -12.07 3.79
CA ILE A 95 8.66 -11.63 2.40
C ILE A 95 8.88 -12.81 1.45
N TRP A 96 9.74 -13.78 1.79
CA TRP A 96 9.99 -14.93 0.92
C TRP A 96 8.73 -15.82 0.73
N GLN A 97 7.85 -15.90 1.74
CA GLN A 97 6.56 -16.57 1.61
C GLN A 97 5.59 -15.77 0.75
N LEU A 98 5.55 -14.44 0.91
CA LEU A 98 4.77 -13.58 0.02
C LEU A 98 5.17 -13.75 -1.44
N GLU A 99 6.47 -13.77 -1.75
CA GLU A 99 6.97 -14.01 -3.10
C GLU A 99 6.57 -15.40 -3.64
N ALA A 100 6.69 -16.45 -2.82
CA ALA A 100 6.30 -17.80 -3.22
C ALA A 100 4.81 -17.87 -3.57
N TYR A 101 3.95 -17.29 -2.72
CA TYR A 101 2.50 -17.27 -2.98
C TYR A 101 2.10 -16.40 -4.16
N LEU A 102 2.80 -15.31 -4.46
CA LEU A 102 2.57 -14.53 -5.68
C LEU A 102 2.83 -15.37 -6.93
N ARG A 103 3.92 -16.13 -6.96
CA ARG A 103 4.25 -17.07 -8.05
C ARG A 103 3.19 -18.16 -8.23
N GLU A 104 2.49 -18.55 -7.18
CA GLU A 104 1.39 -19.54 -7.19
C GLU A 104 0.01 -18.90 -7.47
N GLY A 105 -0.04 -17.65 -7.87
CA GLY A 105 -1.27 -16.92 -8.19
C GLY A 105 -1.91 -16.16 -7.03
N GLY A 106 -1.18 -15.93 -5.94
CA GLY A 106 -1.48 -14.94 -4.91
C GLY A 106 -2.72 -15.16 -4.03
N LYS A 107 -3.40 -16.30 -4.13
CA LYS A 107 -4.72 -16.52 -3.50
C LYS A 107 -4.71 -16.58 -1.96
N ALA A 108 -3.55 -16.74 -1.33
CA ALA A 108 -3.43 -16.95 0.11
C ALA A 108 -2.31 -16.12 0.74
N ILE A 109 -2.04 -14.92 0.23
CA ILE A 109 -0.94 -14.07 0.73
C ILE A 109 -1.26 -13.40 2.08
N ALA A 110 -2.53 -13.21 2.40
CA ALA A 110 -2.98 -12.46 3.59
C ALA A 110 -2.29 -12.87 4.90
N PRO A 111 -2.11 -14.15 5.24
CA PRO A 111 -1.44 -14.57 6.48
C PRO A 111 0.03 -14.14 6.59
N TYR A 112 0.68 -13.82 5.48
CA TYR A 112 2.10 -13.45 5.42
C TYR A 112 2.31 -11.95 5.28
N MET A 113 1.23 -11.19 5.06
CA MET A 113 1.25 -9.74 5.04
C MET A 113 1.36 -9.19 6.47
N GLY A 114 1.99 -8.05 6.60
CA GLY A 114 2.08 -7.35 7.87
C GLY A 114 2.69 -5.98 7.70
N ASN A 115 2.47 -5.12 8.67
CA ASN A 115 3.07 -3.81 8.73
C ASN A 115 3.61 -3.54 10.13
N VAL A 116 4.91 -3.64 10.29
CA VAL A 116 5.58 -3.45 11.59
C VAL A 116 5.39 -2.03 12.15
N LEU A 117 5.09 -1.04 11.30
CA LEU A 117 4.83 0.33 11.74
C LEU A 117 3.49 0.46 12.49
N GLU A 118 2.58 -0.51 12.37
CA GLU A 118 1.37 -0.57 13.19
C GLU A 118 1.68 -0.62 14.69
N THR A 119 2.82 -1.16 15.10
CA THR A 119 3.28 -1.19 16.50
C THR A 119 3.50 0.21 17.09
N VAL A 120 3.66 1.22 16.24
CA VAL A 120 3.81 2.62 16.64
C VAL A 120 2.51 3.39 16.43
N THR A 121 1.95 3.28 15.24
CA THR A 121 0.84 4.17 14.83
C THR A 121 -0.48 3.78 15.49
N ILE A 122 -0.80 2.49 15.63
CA ILE A 122 -2.07 2.06 16.24
C ILE A 122 -2.18 2.46 17.72
N PRO A 123 -1.16 2.27 18.57
CA PRO A 123 -1.24 2.76 19.96
C PRO A 123 -1.44 4.27 20.09
N ALA A 124 -0.86 5.05 19.17
CA ALA A 124 -1.02 6.50 19.15
C ALA A 124 -2.38 6.94 18.57
N HIS A 125 -2.95 6.15 17.68
CA HIS A 125 -4.19 6.44 16.97
C HIS A 125 -5.13 5.21 16.95
N PRO A 126 -5.80 4.87 18.06
CA PRO A 126 -6.62 3.65 18.19
C PRO A 126 -7.77 3.52 17.19
N VAL A 127 -8.22 4.63 16.59
CA VAL A 127 -9.23 4.63 15.51
C VAL A 127 -8.82 3.73 14.34
N ILE A 128 -7.52 3.59 14.07
CA ILE A 128 -7.01 2.71 13.00
C ILE A 128 -7.36 1.24 13.30
N ALA A 129 -7.17 0.80 14.56
CA ALA A 129 -7.57 -0.55 14.96
C ALA A 129 -9.09 -0.77 14.84
N SER A 130 -9.89 0.24 15.19
CA SER A 130 -11.34 0.18 15.08
C SER A 130 -11.80 0.04 13.63
N ILE A 131 -11.19 0.79 12.70
CA ILE A 131 -11.45 0.70 11.25
C ILE A 131 -11.08 -0.70 10.73
N LYS A 132 -9.89 -1.21 11.10
CA LYS A 132 -9.46 -2.58 10.72
C LYS A 132 -10.46 -3.63 11.19
N ALA A 133 -10.90 -3.54 12.44
CA ALA A 133 -11.87 -4.47 13.02
C ALA A 133 -13.24 -4.38 12.33
N ALA A 134 -13.71 -3.17 12.00
CA ALA A 134 -14.95 -2.96 11.26
C ALA A 134 -14.89 -3.57 9.85
N MET A 135 -13.78 -3.38 9.14
CA MET A 135 -13.59 -3.98 7.82
C MET A 135 -13.65 -5.52 7.87
N LEU A 136 -12.93 -6.13 8.84
CA LEU A 136 -12.94 -7.59 9.01
C LEU A 136 -14.34 -8.10 9.41
N GLY A 137 -15.02 -7.41 10.32
CA GLY A 137 -16.37 -7.75 10.74
C GLY A 137 -17.41 -7.67 9.61
N ALA A 138 -17.17 -6.82 8.60
CA ALA A 138 -18.05 -6.65 7.45
C ALA A 138 -17.72 -7.60 6.26
N GLY A 139 -16.67 -8.43 6.39
CA GLY A 139 -16.35 -9.46 5.40
C GLY A 139 -15.06 -9.24 4.61
N ALA A 140 -14.24 -8.24 4.94
CA ALA A 140 -12.87 -8.21 4.43
C ALA A 140 -12.12 -9.43 4.97
N TYR A 141 -11.44 -10.18 4.12
CA TYR A 141 -10.67 -11.33 4.57
C TYR A 141 -9.30 -10.93 5.15
N TYR A 142 -8.86 -9.71 4.91
CA TYR A 142 -7.66 -9.12 5.49
C TYR A 142 -7.79 -7.60 5.59
N SER A 143 -7.19 -7.00 6.62
CA SER A 143 -7.12 -5.56 6.78
C SER A 143 -5.78 -5.13 7.36
N LEU A 144 -5.17 -4.10 6.76
CA LEU A 144 -3.85 -3.63 7.11
C LEU A 144 -3.73 -2.11 6.95
N MET A 145 -2.91 -1.48 7.79
CA MET A 145 -2.52 -0.09 7.62
C MET A 145 -1.51 0.03 6.48
N SER A 146 -1.66 1.04 5.64
CA SER A 146 -0.74 1.34 4.53
C SER A 146 0.40 2.24 5.00
N GLY A 147 1.65 1.78 4.85
CA GLY A 147 2.85 2.53 5.22
C GLY A 147 2.84 2.98 6.67
N SER A 148 3.15 4.24 6.95
CA SER A 148 3.08 4.84 8.29
C SER A 148 1.65 5.15 8.75
N GLY A 149 0.65 4.94 7.91
CA GLY A 149 -0.74 5.30 8.14
C GLY A 149 -1.06 6.77 7.75
N PRO A 150 -2.24 7.28 8.10
CA PRO A 150 -3.32 6.59 8.80
C PRO A 150 -4.25 5.77 7.90
N THR A 151 -3.97 5.69 6.59
CA THR A 151 -4.81 4.94 5.65
C THR A 151 -4.80 3.45 5.96
N VAL A 152 -5.97 2.84 5.96
CA VAL A 152 -6.20 1.40 6.13
C VAL A 152 -6.77 0.86 4.82
N PHE A 153 -6.39 -0.36 4.44
CA PHE A 153 -7.06 -1.08 3.38
C PHE A 153 -7.62 -2.40 3.88
N GLY A 154 -8.75 -2.83 3.30
CA GLY A 154 -9.35 -4.13 3.52
C GLY A 154 -9.48 -4.88 2.21
N LEU A 155 -8.93 -6.09 2.11
CA LEU A 155 -9.04 -6.96 0.95
C LEU A 155 -10.36 -7.73 0.99
N THR A 156 -11.04 -7.81 -0.15
CA THR A 156 -12.35 -8.47 -0.27
C THR A 156 -12.38 -9.44 -1.44
N ALA A 157 -13.24 -10.45 -1.34
CA ALA A 157 -13.35 -11.49 -2.36
C ALA A 157 -13.96 -10.95 -3.68
N ASP A 158 -14.85 -9.97 -3.56
CA ASP A 158 -15.62 -9.43 -4.67
C ASP A 158 -16.09 -7.99 -4.36
N LYS A 159 -16.68 -7.36 -5.37
CA LYS A 159 -17.17 -5.98 -5.27
C LYS A 159 -18.32 -5.84 -4.27
N GLU A 160 -19.22 -6.81 -4.21
CA GLU A 160 -20.36 -6.77 -3.29
C GLU A 160 -19.89 -6.75 -1.83
N THR A 161 -18.89 -7.56 -1.51
CA THR A 161 -18.25 -7.55 -0.18
C THR A 161 -17.54 -6.21 0.07
N ALA A 162 -16.87 -5.62 -0.94
CA ALA A 162 -16.26 -4.30 -0.80
C ALA A 162 -17.30 -3.22 -0.49
N GLU A 163 -18.48 -3.26 -1.13
CA GLU A 163 -19.58 -2.35 -0.87
C GLU A 163 -20.13 -2.50 0.56
N ARG A 164 -20.29 -3.74 1.06
CA ARG A 164 -20.68 -3.99 2.46
C ARG A 164 -19.63 -3.46 3.45
N VAL A 165 -18.34 -3.67 3.17
CA VAL A 165 -17.25 -3.16 3.99
C VAL A 165 -17.25 -1.64 4.00
N GLN A 166 -17.43 -0.99 2.86
CA GLN A 166 -17.54 0.46 2.80
C GLN A 166 -18.74 0.98 3.60
N GLN A 167 -19.89 0.31 3.49
CA GLN A 167 -21.11 0.64 4.24
C GLN A 167 -20.89 0.57 5.76
N ALA A 168 -20.17 -0.44 6.24
CA ALA A 168 -19.88 -0.60 7.67
C ALA A 168 -18.98 0.51 8.25
N LEU A 169 -18.35 1.31 7.39
CA LEU A 169 -17.53 2.45 7.78
C LEU A 169 -18.26 3.79 7.79
N THR A 170 -19.57 3.82 7.51
CA THR A 170 -20.35 5.07 7.40
C THR A 170 -20.40 5.84 8.71
N ASP A 171 -20.40 5.14 9.85
CA ASP A 171 -20.41 5.76 11.18
C ASP A 171 -19.04 6.25 11.64
N PHE A 172 -17.99 5.92 10.90
CA PHE A 172 -16.64 6.41 11.15
C PHE A 172 -16.43 7.74 10.41
N ASN A 173 -15.69 8.66 11.02
CA ASN A 173 -15.29 9.90 10.36
C ASN A 173 -14.11 9.64 9.40
N VAL A 174 -14.39 8.95 8.27
CA VAL A 174 -13.40 8.53 7.28
C VAL A 174 -13.75 8.97 5.86
N GLU A 175 -12.75 9.06 5.02
CA GLU A 175 -12.89 9.01 3.56
C GLU A 175 -12.70 7.57 3.11
N THR A 176 -13.57 7.09 2.22
CA THR A 176 -13.49 5.72 1.72
C THR A 176 -13.47 5.69 0.19
N ALA A 177 -12.80 4.67 -0.36
CA ALA A 177 -12.85 4.37 -1.79
C ALA A 177 -12.84 2.86 -2.00
N ILE A 178 -13.59 2.37 -2.98
CA ILE A 178 -13.50 0.99 -3.49
C ILE A 178 -12.67 1.02 -4.75
N THR A 179 -11.72 0.09 -4.86
CA THR A 179 -10.88 -0.08 -6.05
C THR A 179 -10.40 -1.53 -6.17
N THR A 180 -9.62 -1.82 -7.19
CA THR A 180 -8.90 -3.09 -7.33
C THR A 180 -7.40 -2.86 -7.39
N THR A 181 -6.63 -3.92 -7.10
CA THR A 181 -5.21 -3.93 -7.43
C THR A 181 -5.03 -3.81 -8.93
N ILE A 182 -3.98 -3.14 -9.35
CA ILE A 182 -3.60 -2.99 -10.76
C ILE A 182 -2.23 -3.62 -10.99
N GLY A 183 -2.12 -4.38 -12.06
CA GLY A 183 -0.83 -4.89 -12.54
C GLY A 183 0.05 -3.79 -13.13
N ARG A 184 1.22 -4.19 -13.64
CA ARG A 184 2.11 -3.29 -14.36
C ARG A 184 1.40 -2.63 -15.54
N ARG A 185 1.73 -1.37 -15.76
CA ARG A 185 1.27 -0.62 -16.93
C ARG A 185 2.26 -0.90 -18.07
N ASN A 186 1.77 -1.51 -19.13
CA ASN A 186 2.51 -1.62 -20.40
C ASN A 186 2.57 -0.26 -21.11
#